data_5d8b8523bb1d366781f3865810b875de
#
_entry.id   5d8b8523bb1d366781f3865810b875de
#
_cell.length_a   1.000
_cell.length_b   1.000
_cell.length_c   1.000
_cell.angle_alpha   90.00
_cell.angle_beta   90.00
_cell.angle_gamma   90.00
#
_symmetry.space_group_name_H-M   'P 1'
#
loop_
_entity.id
_entity.type
_entity.pdbx_description
1 polymer ?
#
loop_
_entity_poly.entity_id
_entity_poly.type
_entity_poly.pdbx_seq_one_letter_code
_entity_poly.pdbx_strand_id
1 'polypeptide(L)'
;CSQQSVNKLKKRGIVNAYSQIDYPLAKYNFFPCRFYSALDIRIGRYKPDILMLTDLRTAQWTMIDPFTEAIQIQGRFRRKGNDDVTYNSLTHVTTINPNIHVRSDEEIRNRIEQFITNYNLLKEQQETDEFKQEAILEDMGKLKYQDLIDERGEINPFSIDNLYNEERVRAYYQSADRLYQAYLATGFFNITYNNVIECVGDDD
;
A
#
# COMPACT_ATOMS: atom_id res chain seq x y z
N CYS A 1 -11.33 8.55 3.87
CA CYS A 1 -11.93 7.19 3.73
C CYS A 1 -12.87 7.16 2.53
N SER A 2 -13.23 5.94 2.02
CA SER A 2 -14.37 5.80 1.11
C SER A 2 -15.68 6.15 1.86
N GLN A 3 -16.74 6.52 1.13
CA GLN A 3 -18.03 6.82 1.77
C GLN A 3 -18.57 5.61 2.55
N GLN A 4 -18.35 4.40 2.03
CA GLN A 4 -18.72 3.17 2.74
C GLN A 4 -17.95 3.01 4.05
N SER A 5 -16.64 3.30 4.06
CA SER A 5 -15.82 3.25 5.28
C SER A 5 -16.26 4.30 6.29
N VAL A 6 -16.56 5.53 5.84
CA VAL A 6 -17.12 6.59 6.69
C VAL A 6 -18.39 6.11 7.37
N ASN A 7 -19.32 5.53 6.61
CA ASN A 7 -20.59 5.03 7.15
C ASN A 7 -20.38 3.90 8.17
N LYS A 8 -19.43 2.98 7.92
CA LYS A 8 -19.06 1.92 8.88
C LYS A 8 -18.47 2.49 10.17
N LEU A 9 -17.57 3.47 10.06
CA LEU A 9 -16.95 4.11 11.22
C LEU A 9 -17.98 4.87 12.06
N LYS A 10 -18.87 5.63 11.42
CA LYS A 10 -19.95 6.35 12.11
C LYS A 10 -20.90 5.41 12.85
N LYS A 11 -21.25 4.26 12.27
CA LYS A 11 -22.05 3.22 12.93
C LYS A 11 -21.36 2.64 14.18
N ARG A 12 -20.02 2.71 14.26
CA ARG A 12 -19.20 2.28 15.42
C ARG A 12 -18.94 3.43 16.41
N GLY A 13 -19.61 4.57 16.28
CA GLY A 13 -19.48 5.72 17.16
C GLY A 13 -18.32 6.69 16.82
N ILE A 14 -17.60 6.46 15.73
CA ILE A 14 -16.53 7.38 15.27
C ILE A 14 -17.17 8.46 14.41
N VAL A 15 -17.63 9.53 15.05
CA VAL A 15 -18.40 10.60 14.38
C VAL A 15 -17.53 11.48 13.46
N ASN A 16 -16.26 11.67 13.81
CA ASN A 16 -15.31 12.51 13.08
C ASN A 16 -14.59 11.73 11.94
N ALA A 17 -15.37 10.99 11.14
CA ALA A 17 -14.88 10.27 9.97
C ALA A 17 -15.39 10.96 8.69
N TYR A 18 -14.48 11.28 7.77
CA TYR A 18 -14.77 12.05 6.55
C TYR A 18 -14.23 11.34 5.31
N SER A 19 -14.87 11.55 4.17
CA SER A 19 -14.41 11.05 2.88
C SER A 19 -13.37 11.96 2.22
N GLN A 20 -13.29 13.20 2.65
CA GLN A 20 -12.34 14.22 2.20
C GLN A 20 -11.57 14.77 3.40
N ILE A 21 -10.48 15.50 3.14
CA ILE A 21 -9.76 16.22 4.20
C ILE A 21 -10.62 17.39 4.64
N ASP A 22 -10.90 17.48 5.93
CA ASP A 22 -11.62 18.56 6.56
C ASP A 22 -10.62 19.51 7.23
N TYR A 23 -10.86 20.82 7.12
CA TYR A 23 -10.01 21.86 7.68
C TYR A 23 -10.79 22.76 8.65
N PRO A 24 -10.15 23.24 9.72
CA PRO A 24 -8.75 23.03 10.11
C PRO A 24 -8.50 21.58 10.55
N LEU A 25 -7.27 21.11 10.39
CA LEU A 25 -6.87 19.79 10.88
C LEU A 25 -7.02 19.71 12.40
N ALA A 26 -7.46 18.56 12.90
CA ALA A 26 -7.53 18.28 14.32
C ALA A 26 -6.11 18.08 14.92
N LYS A 27 -6.02 17.99 16.26
CA LYS A 27 -4.75 17.66 16.94
C LYS A 27 -4.17 16.33 16.46
N TYR A 28 -5.02 15.32 16.24
CA TYR A 28 -4.67 14.00 15.71
C TYR A 28 -5.53 13.73 14.48
N ASN A 29 -4.89 13.33 13.39
CA ASN A 29 -5.54 13.03 12.12
C ASN A 29 -5.04 11.68 11.63
N PHE A 30 -5.96 10.81 11.20
CA PHE A 30 -5.64 9.49 10.66
C PHE A 30 -5.97 9.46 9.18
N PHE A 31 -4.94 9.21 8.36
CA PHE A 31 -5.05 9.16 6.92
C PHE A 31 -4.81 7.74 6.40
N PRO A 32 -5.78 7.11 5.69
CA PRO A 32 -5.50 5.86 4.99
C PRO A 32 -4.62 6.10 3.77
N CYS A 33 -4.00 5.03 3.26
CA CYS A 33 -3.03 5.04 2.16
C CYS A 33 -3.44 5.89 0.94
N ARG A 34 -4.71 5.90 0.56
CA ARG A 34 -5.19 6.69 -0.58
C ARG A 34 -4.90 8.20 -0.49
N PHE A 35 -4.65 8.75 0.71
CA PHE A 35 -4.40 10.18 0.87
C PHE A 35 -2.98 10.58 0.54
N TYR A 36 -2.00 9.70 0.69
CA TYR A 36 -0.64 10.05 0.33
C TYR A 36 -0.34 9.86 -1.17
N SER A 37 -1.19 9.17 -1.92
CA SER A 37 -0.98 8.99 -3.36
C SER A 37 -1.55 10.13 -4.21
N ALA A 38 -2.55 10.90 -3.73
CA ALA A 38 -3.33 11.79 -4.58
C ALA A 38 -3.57 13.21 -4.05
N LEU A 39 -3.31 13.52 -2.78
CA LEU A 39 -3.73 14.77 -2.18
C LEU A 39 -2.59 15.48 -1.44
N ASP A 40 -2.50 16.80 -1.61
CA ASP A 40 -1.65 17.65 -0.76
C ASP A 40 -2.38 17.98 0.54
N ILE A 41 -1.71 17.74 1.67
CA ILE A 41 -2.21 18.08 2.99
C ILE A 41 -1.71 19.48 3.34
N ARG A 42 -2.64 20.43 3.34
CA ARG A 42 -2.31 21.83 3.67
C ARG A 42 -2.14 21.97 5.17
N ILE A 43 -0.93 22.29 5.59
CA ILE A 43 -0.61 22.60 6.97
C ILE A 43 -0.57 24.13 7.15
N GLY A 44 -1.08 24.60 8.29
CA GLY A 44 -1.04 26.00 8.64
C GLY A 44 0.36 26.43 9.14
N ARG A 45 0.41 27.06 10.29
CA ARG A 45 1.68 27.53 10.91
C ARG A 45 2.44 26.40 11.62
N TYR A 46 1.77 25.31 11.96
CA TYR A 46 2.34 24.22 12.73
C TYR A 46 3.03 23.20 11.82
N LYS A 47 4.17 22.69 12.29
CA LYS A 47 4.83 21.55 11.68
C LYS A 47 4.27 20.27 12.35
N PRO A 48 3.63 19.37 11.61
CA PRO A 48 3.11 18.14 12.18
C PRO A 48 4.24 17.15 12.49
N ASP A 49 4.00 16.26 13.44
CA ASP A 49 4.70 14.99 13.55
C ASP A 49 3.94 13.99 12.71
N ILE A 50 4.65 13.31 11.80
CA ILE A 50 4.10 12.32 10.90
C ILE A 50 4.43 10.94 11.44
N LEU A 51 3.40 10.12 11.68
CA LEU A 51 3.55 8.75 12.11
C LEU A 51 3.01 7.81 11.04
N MET A 52 3.90 7.02 10.44
CA MET A 52 3.55 5.92 9.56
C MET A 52 3.42 4.64 10.40
N LEU A 53 2.35 3.90 10.17
CA LEU A 53 2.04 2.68 10.93
C LEU A 53 1.92 1.50 9.97
N THR A 54 2.71 0.46 10.22
CA THR A 54 2.64 -0.83 9.52
C THR A 54 2.51 -1.95 10.53
N ASP A 55 1.43 -2.73 10.43
CA ASP A 55 1.21 -3.91 11.27
C ASP A 55 1.04 -5.16 10.41
N LEU A 56 2.10 -5.94 10.28
CA LEU A 56 2.12 -7.16 9.47
C LEU A 56 1.36 -8.33 10.11
N ARG A 57 1.02 -8.24 11.40
CA ARG A 57 0.26 -9.29 12.09
C ARG A 57 -1.20 -9.29 11.67
N THR A 58 -1.76 -8.08 11.49
CA THR A 58 -3.18 -7.90 11.15
C THR A 58 -3.41 -7.53 9.69
N ALA A 59 -2.44 -6.87 9.04
CA ALA A 59 -2.64 -6.25 7.72
C ALA A 59 -1.34 -6.15 6.91
N GLN A 60 -0.95 -7.22 6.23
CA GLN A 60 0.27 -7.23 5.41
C GLN A 60 0.25 -6.16 4.29
N TRP A 61 -0.91 -5.72 3.83
CA TRP A 61 -1.04 -4.63 2.83
C TRP A 61 -0.71 -3.24 3.38
N THR A 62 -0.35 -3.11 4.65
CA THR A 62 0.09 -1.84 5.25
C THR A 62 1.58 -1.56 5.09
N MET A 63 2.32 -2.47 4.44
CA MET A 63 3.72 -2.24 4.12
C MET A 63 3.88 -0.94 3.32
N ILE A 64 4.88 -0.17 3.67
CA ILE A 64 5.21 1.11 3.03
C ILE A 64 6.54 0.93 2.30
N ASP A 65 6.56 1.20 1.00
CA ASP A 65 7.80 1.19 0.22
C ASP A 65 8.64 2.44 0.56
N PRO A 66 9.88 2.26 1.07
CA PRO A 66 10.78 3.36 1.35
C PRO A 66 11.07 4.26 0.13
N PHE A 67 11.17 3.67 -1.07
CA PHE A 67 11.57 4.36 -2.29
C PHE A 67 10.46 5.17 -2.95
N THR A 68 9.20 4.84 -2.68
CA THR A 68 8.05 5.49 -3.31
C THR A 68 7.11 6.09 -2.27
N GLU A 69 6.44 5.25 -1.50
CA GLU A 69 5.35 5.69 -0.61
C GLU A 69 5.85 6.56 0.55
N ALA A 70 6.96 6.18 1.20
CA ALA A 70 7.50 6.99 2.30
C ALA A 70 7.91 8.39 1.84
N ILE A 71 8.54 8.49 0.65
CA ILE A 71 8.92 9.76 0.03
C ILE A 71 7.66 10.57 -0.33
N GLN A 72 6.64 9.92 -0.88
CA GLN A 72 5.37 10.58 -1.21
C GLN A 72 4.67 11.11 0.05
N ILE A 73 4.61 10.31 1.13
CA ILE A 73 4.00 10.73 2.41
C ILE A 73 4.69 12.00 2.90
N GLN A 74 6.01 12.01 2.94
CA GLN A 74 6.79 13.19 3.34
C GLN A 74 6.42 14.41 2.48
N GLY A 75 6.33 14.26 1.17
CA GLY A 75 6.07 15.34 0.22
C GLY A 75 4.63 15.85 0.22
N ARG A 76 3.68 15.21 0.92
CA ARG A 76 2.26 15.62 0.94
C ARG A 76 1.93 16.74 1.91
N PHE A 77 2.77 16.93 2.93
CA PHE A 77 2.56 18.03 3.90
C PHE A 77 3.16 19.31 3.37
N ARG A 78 2.32 20.22 2.86
CA ARG A 78 2.76 21.42 2.15
C ARG A 78 2.32 22.70 2.81
N ARG A 79 3.18 23.73 2.72
CA ARG A 79 2.87 25.14 2.99
C ARG A 79 2.72 25.90 1.69
N LYS A 80 1.84 26.90 1.69
CA LYS A 80 1.72 27.81 0.56
C LYS A 80 2.98 28.69 0.49
N GLY A 81 3.76 28.55 -0.58
CA GLY A 81 4.86 29.47 -0.90
C GLY A 81 6.20 29.20 -0.20
N ASN A 82 6.44 27.99 0.32
CA ASN A 82 7.72 27.66 0.94
C ASN A 82 8.14 26.23 0.63
N ASP A 83 9.38 26.03 0.19
CA ASP A 83 10.00 24.73 -0.10
C ASP A 83 10.72 24.11 1.12
N ASP A 84 10.67 24.75 2.29
CA ASP A 84 11.29 24.24 3.51
C ASP A 84 10.61 22.99 4.04
N VAL A 85 11.33 22.23 4.86
CA VAL A 85 10.81 21.07 5.60
C VAL A 85 9.55 21.48 6.38
N THR A 86 8.43 20.86 6.00
CA THR A 86 7.08 21.24 6.45
C THR A 86 6.57 20.42 7.63
N TYR A 87 7.35 19.47 8.13
CA TYR A 87 7.03 18.62 9.28
C TYR A 87 8.14 18.74 10.35
N ASN A 88 7.82 18.33 11.57
CA ASN A 88 8.75 18.32 12.70
C ASN A 88 9.51 16.98 12.75
N SER A 89 8.79 15.87 12.70
CA SER A 89 9.37 14.53 12.67
C SER A 89 8.60 13.61 11.72
N LEU A 90 9.30 12.58 11.21
CA LEU A 90 8.71 11.47 10.46
C LEU A 90 9.14 10.18 11.15
N THR A 91 8.19 9.45 11.69
CA THR A 91 8.45 8.19 12.40
C THR A 91 7.72 7.06 11.72
N HIS A 92 8.41 5.95 11.46
CA HIS A 92 7.79 4.71 10.99
C HIS A 92 7.80 3.66 12.11
N VAL A 93 6.63 3.34 12.62
CA VAL A 93 6.43 2.24 13.57
C VAL A 93 5.94 1.04 12.79
N THR A 94 6.68 -0.06 12.87
CA THR A 94 6.40 -1.25 12.08
C THR A 94 6.69 -2.52 12.86
N THR A 95 5.93 -3.57 12.57
CA THR A 95 6.29 -4.95 12.92
C THR A 95 7.12 -5.56 11.81
N ILE A 96 7.99 -6.49 12.17
CA ILE A 96 8.81 -7.29 11.25
C ILE A 96 8.31 -8.73 11.28
N ASN A 97 8.31 -9.38 10.12
CA ASN A 97 7.96 -10.80 10.01
C ASN A 97 9.03 -11.55 9.21
N PRO A 98 9.98 -12.23 9.88
CA PRO A 98 11.04 -13.00 9.22
C PRO A 98 10.51 -14.11 8.31
N ASN A 99 9.30 -14.58 8.57
CA ASN A 99 8.67 -15.70 7.85
C ASN A 99 7.75 -15.23 6.70
N ILE A 100 7.76 -13.93 6.38
CA ILE A 100 6.97 -13.46 5.23
C ILE A 100 7.49 -14.13 3.96
N HIS A 101 6.58 -14.75 3.22
CA HIS A 101 6.95 -15.39 1.95
C HIS A 101 7.24 -14.31 0.90
N VAL A 102 8.43 -14.38 0.32
CA VAL A 102 8.87 -13.54 -0.80
C VAL A 102 9.10 -14.47 -2.00
N ARG A 103 8.41 -14.20 -3.09
CA ARG A 103 8.55 -14.98 -4.31
C ARG A 103 9.84 -14.64 -5.03
N SER A 104 10.49 -15.66 -5.57
CA SER A 104 11.58 -15.49 -6.52
C SER A 104 11.07 -14.97 -7.88
N ASP A 105 11.98 -14.45 -8.69
CA ASP A 105 11.66 -14.01 -10.06
C ASP A 105 11.09 -15.14 -10.91
N GLU A 106 11.53 -16.38 -10.67
CA GLU A 106 11.01 -17.57 -11.35
C GLU A 106 9.57 -17.87 -10.92
N GLU A 107 9.27 -17.81 -9.64
CA GLU A 107 7.91 -17.99 -9.13
C GLU A 107 6.96 -16.89 -9.63
N ILE A 108 7.44 -15.65 -9.75
CA ILE A 108 6.65 -14.55 -10.31
C ILE A 108 6.36 -14.83 -11.79
N ARG A 109 7.37 -15.21 -12.59
CA ARG A 109 7.18 -15.53 -14.01
C ARG A 109 6.18 -16.69 -14.21
N ASN A 110 6.37 -17.78 -13.48
CA ASN A 110 5.47 -18.94 -13.55
C ASN A 110 4.03 -18.55 -13.21
N ARG A 111 3.85 -17.65 -12.24
CA ARG A 111 2.53 -17.15 -11.85
C ARG A 111 1.89 -16.30 -12.94
N ILE A 112 2.66 -15.44 -13.60
CA ILE A 112 2.18 -14.64 -14.74
C ILE A 112 1.76 -15.56 -15.88
N GLU A 113 2.58 -16.56 -16.24
CA GLU A 113 2.25 -17.54 -17.27
C GLU A 113 0.97 -18.31 -16.96
N GLN A 114 0.77 -18.71 -15.70
CA GLN A 114 -0.48 -19.36 -15.26
C GLN A 114 -1.69 -18.43 -15.42
N PHE A 115 -1.56 -17.15 -15.08
CA PHE A 115 -2.64 -16.18 -15.26
C PHE A 115 -2.99 -16.00 -16.73
N ILE A 116 -1.99 -15.89 -17.62
CA ILE A 116 -2.19 -15.79 -19.06
C ILE A 116 -2.88 -17.04 -19.60
N THR A 117 -2.42 -18.22 -19.19
CA THR A 117 -2.99 -19.51 -19.63
C THR A 117 -4.45 -19.62 -19.20
N ASN A 118 -4.76 -19.34 -17.94
CA ASN A 118 -6.13 -19.41 -17.43
C ASN A 118 -7.06 -18.41 -18.12
N TYR A 119 -6.58 -17.20 -18.37
CA TYR A 119 -7.34 -16.18 -19.08
C TYR A 119 -7.67 -16.62 -20.51
N ASN A 120 -6.69 -17.14 -21.25
CA ASN A 120 -6.88 -17.60 -22.63
C ASN A 120 -7.85 -18.77 -22.70
N LEU A 121 -7.78 -19.72 -21.77
CA LEU A 121 -8.72 -20.84 -21.69
C LEU A 121 -10.17 -20.35 -21.48
N LEU A 122 -10.39 -19.40 -20.59
CA LEU A 122 -11.72 -18.84 -20.36
C LEU A 122 -12.20 -18.02 -21.56
N LYS A 123 -11.31 -17.29 -22.22
CA LYS A 123 -11.64 -16.54 -23.43
C LYS A 123 -12.07 -17.45 -24.56
N GLU A 124 -11.37 -18.56 -24.80
CA GLU A 124 -11.75 -19.57 -25.79
C GLU A 124 -13.13 -20.18 -25.47
N GLN A 125 -13.42 -20.46 -24.20
CA GLN A 125 -14.73 -20.98 -23.78
C GLN A 125 -15.85 -19.95 -23.98
N GLN A 126 -15.58 -18.68 -23.75
CA GLN A 126 -16.53 -17.60 -24.01
C GLN A 126 -16.91 -17.50 -25.49
N GLU A 127 -15.94 -17.64 -26.39
CA GLU A 127 -16.17 -17.57 -27.84
C GLU A 127 -16.96 -18.77 -28.39
N THR A 128 -16.92 -19.90 -27.67
CA THR A 128 -17.53 -21.17 -28.15
C THR A 128 -18.90 -21.50 -27.54
N ASP A 129 -19.28 -20.91 -26.43
CA ASP A 129 -20.50 -21.23 -25.67
C ASP A 129 -21.32 -19.99 -25.34
N GLU A 130 -22.25 -19.65 -26.22
CA GLU A 130 -23.16 -18.49 -26.08
C GLU A 130 -24.02 -18.54 -24.80
N PHE A 131 -24.38 -19.75 -24.32
CA PHE A 131 -25.21 -19.91 -23.13
C PHE A 131 -24.47 -19.62 -21.80
N LYS A 132 -23.15 -19.69 -21.81
CA LYS A 132 -22.32 -19.48 -20.62
C LYS A 132 -21.55 -18.15 -20.64
N GLN A 133 -21.73 -17.35 -21.67
CA GLN A 133 -20.96 -16.12 -21.87
C GLN A 133 -21.00 -15.20 -20.66
N GLU A 134 -22.15 -14.98 -20.06
CA GLU A 134 -22.29 -14.05 -18.92
C GLU A 134 -21.54 -14.56 -17.68
N ALA A 135 -21.65 -15.85 -17.36
CA ALA A 135 -20.95 -16.47 -16.25
C ALA A 135 -19.41 -16.47 -16.46
N ILE A 136 -18.96 -16.76 -17.68
CA ILE A 136 -17.54 -16.74 -18.04
C ILE A 136 -16.98 -15.31 -17.93
N LEU A 137 -17.71 -14.28 -18.40
CA LEU A 137 -17.31 -12.88 -18.27
C LEU A 137 -17.18 -12.47 -16.80
N GLU A 138 -18.12 -12.90 -15.95
CA GLU A 138 -18.04 -12.63 -14.50
C GLU A 138 -16.81 -13.28 -13.87
N ASP A 139 -16.51 -14.53 -14.23
CA ASP A 139 -15.34 -15.25 -13.73
C ASP A 139 -14.03 -14.67 -14.27
N MET A 140 -13.97 -14.28 -15.54
CA MET A 140 -12.82 -13.54 -16.11
C MET A 140 -12.57 -12.23 -15.36
N GLY A 141 -13.63 -11.48 -14.99
CA GLY A 141 -13.53 -10.26 -14.22
C GLY A 141 -12.97 -10.44 -12.80
N LYS A 142 -13.04 -11.67 -12.25
CA LYS A 142 -12.48 -12.02 -10.93
C LYS A 142 -11.03 -12.49 -10.98
N LEU A 143 -10.50 -12.75 -12.19
CA LEU A 143 -9.13 -13.23 -12.33
C LEU A 143 -8.12 -12.13 -12.04
N LYS A 144 -7.05 -12.51 -11.36
CA LYS A 144 -5.88 -11.64 -11.13
C LYS A 144 -5.23 -11.15 -12.43
N TYR A 145 -5.47 -11.81 -13.54
CA TYR A 145 -5.00 -11.39 -14.86
C TYR A 145 -5.57 -10.05 -15.30
N GLN A 146 -6.79 -9.71 -14.87
CA GLN A 146 -7.39 -8.38 -15.13
C GLN A 146 -6.52 -7.23 -14.60
N ASP A 147 -5.80 -7.47 -13.50
CA ASP A 147 -4.87 -6.50 -12.94
C ASP A 147 -3.59 -6.35 -13.78
N LEU A 148 -3.33 -7.28 -14.70
CA LEU A 148 -2.12 -7.34 -15.53
C LEU A 148 -2.32 -6.83 -16.95
N ILE A 149 -3.56 -6.59 -17.37
CA ILE A 149 -3.89 -6.14 -18.73
C ILE A 149 -4.35 -4.68 -18.73
N ASP A 150 -4.17 -4.04 -19.87
CA ASP A 150 -4.72 -2.71 -20.14
C ASP A 150 -6.16 -2.78 -20.69
N GLU A 151 -6.72 -1.61 -21.02
CA GLU A 151 -8.06 -1.50 -21.60
C GLU A 151 -8.22 -2.19 -22.97
N ARG A 152 -7.10 -2.52 -23.64
CA ARG A 152 -7.09 -3.24 -24.91
C ARG A 152 -6.98 -4.76 -24.74
N GLY A 153 -6.81 -5.22 -23.49
CA GLY A 153 -6.58 -6.63 -23.16
C GLY A 153 -5.14 -7.10 -23.40
N GLU A 154 -4.20 -6.16 -23.59
CA GLU A 154 -2.77 -6.44 -23.72
C GLU A 154 -2.08 -6.37 -22.36
N ILE A 155 -1.00 -7.13 -22.19
CA ILE A 155 -0.21 -7.12 -20.94
C ILE A 155 0.34 -5.71 -20.71
N ASN A 156 0.03 -5.14 -19.54
CA ASN A 156 0.56 -3.88 -19.09
C ASN A 156 1.92 -4.09 -18.40
N PRO A 157 3.04 -3.63 -18.97
CA PRO A 157 4.36 -3.79 -18.37
C PRO A 157 4.46 -3.20 -16.96
N PHE A 158 3.78 -2.08 -16.69
CA PHE A 158 3.79 -1.45 -15.36
C PHE A 158 3.13 -2.33 -14.29
N SER A 159 2.10 -3.10 -14.66
CA SER A 159 1.48 -4.06 -13.74
C SER A 159 2.41 -5.22 -13.43
N ILE A 160 3.20 -5.66 -14.41
CA ILE A 160 4.24 -6.68 -14.20
C ILE A 160 5.32 -6.14 -13.26
N ASP A 161 5.83 -4.92 -13.50
CA ASP A 161 6.82 -4.27 -12.63
C ASP A 161 6.29 -4.12 -11.20
N ASN A 162 5.00 -3.82 -11.02
CA ASN A 162 4.37 -3.75 -9.71
C ASN A 162 4.42 -5.09 -8.96
N LEU A 163 4.24 -6.23 -9.63
CA LEU A 163 4.36 -7.54 -8.98
C LEU A 163 5.77 -7.78 -8.42
N TYR A 164 6.80 -7.45 -9.20
CA TYR A 164 8.19 -7.54 -8.73
C TYR A 164 8.46 -6.56 -7.58
N ASN A 165 7.93 -5.35 -7.69
CA ASN A 165 8.07 -4.33 -6.65
C ASN A 165 7.40 -4.75 -5.34
N GLU A 166 6.20 -5.35 -5.39
CA GLU A 166 5.54 -5.87 -4.19
C GLU A 166 6.39 -6.90 -3.45
N GLU A 167 7.01 -7.84 -4.18
CA GLU A 167 7.87 -8.85 -3.55
C GLU A 167 9.18 -8.23 -3.01
N ARG A 168 9.73 -7.24 -3.69
CA ARG A 168 10.87 -6.47 -3.20
C ARG A 168 10.53 -5.76 -1.88
N VAL A 169 9.38 -5.10 -1.81
CA VAL A 169 8.92 -4.44 -0.58
C VAL A 169 8.72 -5.45 0.54
N ARG A 170 8.11 -6.62 0.26
CA ARG A 170 7.99 -7.71 1.25
C ARG A 170 9.33 -8.15 1.81
N ALA A 171 10.36 -8.25 0.96
CA ALA A 171 11.70 -8.63 1.37
C ALA A 171 12.30 -7.66 2.39
N TYR A 172 11.99 -6.37 2.32
CA TYR A 172 12.46 -5.39 3.31
C TYR A 172 11.91 -5.69 4.70
N TYR A 173 10.69 -6.18 4.81
CA TYR A 173 10.03 -6.44 6.09
C TYR A 173 10.37 -7.81 6.71
N GLN A 174 11.27 -8.59 6.09
CA GLN A 174 11.80 -9.82 6.69
C GLN A 174 12.77 -9.55 7.84
N SER A 175 13.44 -8.39 7.87
CA SER A 175 14.26 -7.99 9.00
C SER A 175 14.30 -6.47 9.17
N ALA A 176 14.49 -6.03 10.40
CA ALA A 176 14.64 -4.61 10.70
C ALA A 176 15.84 -3.98 10.01
N ASP A 177 16.94 -4.72 9.90
CA ASP A 177 18.14 -4.26 9.20
C ASP A 177 17.89 -4.06 7.70
N ARG A 178 17.21 -5.00 7.01
CA ARG A 178 16.85 -4.84 5.60
C ARG A 178 16.01 -3.60 5.36
N LEU A 179 14.99 -3.37 6.20
CA LEU A 179 14.14 -2.19 6.09
C LEU A 179 14.93 -0.91 6.34
N TYR A 180 15.81 -0.91 7.34
CA TYR A 180 16.69 0.21 7.64
C TYR A 180 17.63 0.53 6.46
N GLN A 181 18.27 -0.50 5.87
CA GLN A 181 19.12 -0.33 4.70
C GLN A 181 18.35 0.17 3.48
N ALA A 182 17.11 -0.29 3.29
CA ALA A 182 16.25 0.20 2.22
C ALA A 182 15.97 1.71 2.37
N TYR A 183 15.65 2.17 3.57
CA TYR A 183 15.49 3.60 3.83
C TYR A 183 16.79 4.39 3.60
N LEU A 184 17.94 3.91 4.07
CA LEU A 184 19.24 4.56 3.83
C LEU A 184 19.55 4.65 2.34
N ALA A 185 19.30 3.59 1.57
CA ALA A 185 19.56 3.53 0.15
C ALA A 185 18.73 4.53 -0.67
N THR A 186 17.63 5.05 -0.14
CA THR A 186 16.86 6.11 -0.81
C THR A 186 17.64 7.42 -0.92
N GLY A 187 18.56 7.70 0.00
CA GLY A 187 19.27 8.96 0.12
C GLY A 187 18.41 10.15 0.58
N PHE A 188 17.11 9.93 0.86
CA PHE A 188 16.17 10.98 1.26
C PHE A 188 16.02 11.15 2.78
N PHE A 189 16.40 10.13 3.56
CA PHE A 189 16.15 10.09 4.99
C PHE A 189 17.46 10.06 5.77
N ASN A 190 17.54 10.90 6.80
CA ASN A 190 18.55 10.74 7.86
C ASN A 190 17.89 9.98 9.02
N ILE A 191 18.30 8.71 9.22
CA ILE A 191 17.53 7.76 10.00
C ILE A 191 18.19 7.47 11.34
N THR A 192 17.39 7.52 12.40
CA THR A 192 17.69 6.89 13.69
C THR A 192 16.79 5.66 13.84
N TYR A 193 17.40 4.52 14.16
CA TYR A 193 16.72 3.25 14.31
C TYR A 193 16.67 2.83 15.78
N ASN A 194 15.48 2.49 16.26
CA ASN A 194 15.27 1.94 17.60
C ASN A 194 14.54 0.60 17.48
N ASN A 195 15.14 -0.46 18.04
CA ASN A 195 14.48 -1.74 18.16
C ASN A 195 13.79 -1.84 19.52
N VAL A 196 12.47 -1.91 19.51
CA VAL A 196 11.67 -2.12 20.71
C VAL A 196 11.27 -3.59 20.73
N ILE A 197 11.85 -4.37 21.64
CA ILE A 197 11.42 -5.72 21.90
C ILE A 197 10.31 -5.64 22.94
N GLU A 198 9.05 -5.68 22.50
CA GLU A 198 7.95 -5.93 23.42
C GLU A 198 7.99 -7.40 23.84
N CYS A 199 8.36 -7.65 25.08
CA CYS A 199 7.99 -8.89 25.73
C CYS A 199 6.46 -8.79 25.96
N VAL A 200 5.67 -9.38 25.06
CA VAL A 200 4.27 -9.68 25.36
C VAL A 200 4.33 -10.67 26.52
N GLY A 201 4.08 -10.20 27.73
CA GLY A 201 3.90 -11.10 28.87
C GLY A 201 2.76 -12.04 28.53
N ASP A 202 2.99 -13.33 28.72
CA ASP A 202 1.92 -14.31 28.82
C ASP A 202 1.12 -13.93 30.09
N ASP A 203 0.12 -13.10 29.92
CA ASP A 203 -0.93 -12.93 30.91
C ASP A 203 -1.84 -14.17 30.78
N ASP A 204 -1.61 -15.15 31.67
CA ASP A 204 -2.47 -16.30 31.94
C ASP A 204 -3.91 -15.87 32.35
#